data_86eb354bdd10c11ccf37d66015cb4504
#
_entry.id   86eb354bdd10c11ccf37d66015cb4504
#
_cell.length_a   1.000
_cell.length_b   1.000
_cell.length_c   1.000
_cell.angle_alpha   90.00
_cell.angle_beta   90.00
_cell.angle_gamma   90.00
#
_symmetry.space_group_name_H-M   'P 1'
#
loop_
_entity.id
_entity.type
_entity.pdbx_description
1 polymer ?
#
loop_
_entity_poly.entity_id
_entity_poly.type
_entity_poly.pdbx_seq_one_letter_code
_entity_poly.pdbx_strand_id
1 'polypeptide(L)'
;MKRLHYLFMALSLMISVVMLSSCEYIEDGRKSMVLSGEWRGDFGMFYVYRDGRGMEYTFDSYDTRITFVPAYEQAHYGRGTQVDYYDYGPYEYQYYRFNWSVDGGVIYLTYDYDHDLDTRISDYHMTNDYLTGVFDYSGTSFRLRKIVDYYDWTPYVNTYGYSSRNNWSYTRSAGEELSDSTSKAMEEGVVVSRGRRG
;
A
#
# COMPACT_ATOMS: atom_id res chain seq x y z
N MET A 1 -25.53 35.42 40.23
CA MET A 1 -24.38 34.52 40.47
C MET A 1 -24.54 33.18 39.76
N LYS A 2 -25.67 32.45 39.83
CA LYS A 2 -25.80 31.13 39.15
C LYS A 2 -25.59 31.13 37.65
N ARG A 3 -26.04 32.17 36.91
CA ARG A 3 -25.85 32.28 35.44
C ARG A 3 -24.39 32.44 35.05
N LEU A 4 -23.59 33.11 35.85
CA LEU A 4 -22.16 33.29 35.60
C LEU A 4 -21.39 31.95 35.76
N HIS A 5 -21.77 31.12 36.72
CA HIS A 5 -21.16 29.79 36.91
C HIS A 5 -21.44 28.86 35.72
N TYR A 6 -22.66 28.87 35.15
CA TYR A 6 -22.98 28.08 33.96
C TYR A 6 -22.18 28.53 32.75
N LEU A 7 -21.94 29.84 32.61
CA LEU A 7 -21.15 30.41 31.52
C LEU A 7 -19.66 29.98 31.62
N PHE A 8 -19.10 29.98 32.83
CA PHE A 8 -17.73 29.49 33.07
C PHE A 8 -17.63 27.99 32.85
N MET A 9 -18.61 27.19 33.27
CA MET A 9 -18.62 25.74 33.00
C MET A 9 -18.70 25.43 31.50
N ALA A 10 -19.56 26.14 30.76
CA ALA A 10 -19.70 25.96 29.31
C ALA A 10 -18.39 26.35 28.58
N LEU A 11 -17.76 27.47 28.98
CA LEU A 11 -16.50 27.91 28.42
C LEU A 11 -15.34 26.91 28.71
N SER A 12 -15.27 26.40 29.95
CA SER A 12 -14.28 25.37 30.32
C SER A 12 -14.47 24.08 29.54
N LEU A 13 -15.71 23.66 29.29
CA LEU A 13 -16.02 22.46 28.51
C LEU A 13 -15.60 22.67 27.03
N MET A 14 -15.88 23.84 26.44
CA MET A 14 -15.43 24.14 25.08
C MET A 14 -13.90 24.13 24.92
N ILE A 15 -13.19 24.71 25.89
CA ILE A 15 -11.71 24.74 25.88
C ILE A 15 -11.15 23.32 25.99
N SER A 16 -11.71 22.45 26.82
CA SER A 16 -11.24 21.08 26.95
C SER A 16 -11.44 20.25 25.68
N VAL A 17 -12.54 20.43 24.95
CA VAL A 17 -12.79 19.75 23.68
C VAL A 17 -11.78 20.19 22.60
N VAL A 18 -11.47 21.47 22.52
CA VAL A 18 -10.47 22.01 21.56
C VAL A 18 -9.08 21.50 21.84
N MET A 19 -8.69 21.35 23.12
CA MET A 19 -7.37 20.84 23.50
C MET A 19 -7.21 19.35 23.16
N LEU A 20 -8.25 18.54 23.27
CA LEU A 20 -8.18 17.12 22.94
C LEU A 20 -8.00 16.89 21.44
N SER A 21 -8.74 17.58 20.58
CA SER A 21 -8.57 17.48 19.12
C SER A 21 -7.24 18.00 18.62
N SER A 22 -6.64 18.99 19.28
CA SER A 22 -5.31 19.51 18.94
C SER A 22 -4.19 18.50 19.23
N CYS A 23 -4.30 17.69 20.29
CA CYS A 23 -3.31 16.65 20.61
C CYS A 23 -3.28 15.54 19.55
N GLU A 24 -4.44 15.10 19.07
CA GLU A 24 -4.56 14.04 18.08
C GLU A 24 -3.92 14.47 16.73
N TYR A 25 -4.19 15.65 16.26
CA TYR A 25 -3.61 16.22 15.04
C TYR A 25 -2.07 16.29 15.08
N ILE A 26 -1.49 16.67 16.22
CA ILE A 26 -0.02 16.74 16.40
C ILE A 26 0.57 15.32 16.37
N GLU A 27 -0.11 14.33 16.94
CA GLU A 27 0.33 12.94 16.93
C GLU A 27 0.30 12.34 15.53
N ASP A 28 -0.74 12.58 14.76
CA ASP A 28 -0.87 12.12 13.38
C ASP A 28 0.21 12.74 12.48
N GLY A 29 0.54 14.02 12.67
CA GLY A 29 1.66 14.67 11.98
C GLY A 29 3.01 14.01 12.31
N ARG A 30 3.25 13.61 13.56
CA ARG A 30 4.48 12.87 13.95
C ARG A 30 4.53 11.48 13.31
N LYS A 31 3.43 10.75 13.30
CA LYS A 31 3.32 9.44 12.64
C LYS A 31 3.59 9.57 11.13
N SER A 32 3.04 10.59 10.51
CA SER A 32 3.27 10.91 9.10
C SER A 32 4.75 11.17 8.81
N MET A 33 5.45 11.91 9.64
CA MET A 33 6.89 12.15 9.48
C MET A 33 7.71 10.86 9.56
N VAL A 34 7.39 9.96 10.48
CA VAL A 34 8.03 8.64 10.56
C VAL A 34 7.68 7.77 9.36
N LEU A 35 6.42 7.84 8.89
CA LEU A 35 5.95 7.09 7.73
C LEU A 35 6.62 7.54 6.42
N SER A 36 6.99 8.82 6.31
CA SER A 36 7.62 9.39 5.11
C SER A 36 8.87 8.64 4.70
N GLY A 37 9.09 8.50 3.39
CA GLY A 37 10.24 7.83 2.80
C GLY A 37 9.88 6.51 2.12
N GLU A 38 10.90 5.72 1.79
CA GLU A 38 10.76 4.42 1.14
C GLU A 38 10.86 3.29 2.15
N TRP A 39 9.96 2.32 1.99
CA TRP A 39 9.88 1.10 2.77
C TRP A 39 9.93 -0.11 1.86
N ARG A 40 10.49 -1.21 2.36
CA ARG A 40 10.62 -2.45 1.62
C ARG A 40 10.25 -3.66 2.49
N GLY A 41 9.54 -4.61 1.91
CA GLY A 41 9.16 -5.87 2.55
C GLY A 41 8.05 -6.58 1.80
N ASP A 42 7.37 -7.50 2.48
CA ASP A 42 6.24 -8.22 1.89
C ASP A 42 4.92 -7.60 2.36
N PHE A 43 4.11 -7.15 1.41
CA PHE A 43 2.74 -6.65 1.61
C PHE A 43 1.68 -7.72 1.36
N GLY A 44 2.11 -8.97 1.10
CA GLY A 44 1.21 -10.08 0.79
C GLY A 44 0.43 -9.90 -0.50
N MET A 45 0.95 -9.11 -1.45
CA MET A 45 0.27 -8.81 -2.69
C MET A 45 0.23 -10.02 -3.62
N PHE A 46 -0.86 -10.16 -4.37
CA PHE A 46 -0.99 -11.14 -5.44
C PHE A 46 -1.80 -10.58 -6.60
N TYR A 47 -1.67 -11.21 -7.75
CA TYR A 47 -2.60 -11.02 -8.85
C TYR A 47 -3.05 -12.38 -9.43
N VAL A 48 -4.26 -12.41 -9.98
CA VAL A 48 -4.79 -13.53 -10.75
C VAL A 48 -4.73 -13.17 -12.21
N TYR A 49 -4.11 -14.02 -12.98
CA TYR A 49 -3.95 -13.89 -14.42
C TYR A 49 -4.75 -14.98 -15.12
N ARG A 50 -5.58 -14.60 -16.11
CA ARG A 50 -6.31 -15.53 -16.94
C ARG A 50 -5.64 -15.57 -18.31
N ASP A 51 -5.17 -16.76 -18.72
CA ASP A 51 -4.55 -16.96 -20.03
C ASP A 51 -5.59 -16.92 -21.18
N GLY A 52 -5.11 -16.89 -22.45
CA GLY A 52 -5.98 -16.86 -23.62
C GLY A 52 -6.87 -18.11 -23.79
N ARG A 53 -6.67 -19.18 -23.00
CA ARG A 53 -7.50 -20.39 -22.93
C ARG A 53 -8.51 -20.33 -21.79
N GLY A 54 -8.51 -19.26 -20.97
CA GLY A 54 -9.40 -19.09 -19.85
C GLY A 54 -8.93 -19.73 -18.54
N MET A 55 -7.70 -20.25 -18.46
CA MET A 55 -7.14 -20.81 -17.24
C MET A 55 -6.61 -19.68 -16.33
N GLU A 56 -6.91 -19.80 -15.04
CA GLU A 56 -6.48 -18.81 -14.04
C GLU A 56 -5.27 -19.29 -13.24
N TYR A 57 -4.33 -18.38 -13.05
CA TYR A 57 -3.09 -18.57 -12.31
C TYR A 57 -2.92 -17.44 -11.30
N THR A 58 -2.57 -17.79 -10.06
CA THR A 58 -2.27 -16.79 -9.02
C THR A 58 -0.77 -16.65 -8.86
N PHE A 59 -0.30 -15.41 -8.87
CA PHE A 59 1.11 -15.07 -8.68
C PHE A 59 1.25 -14.17 -7.46
N ASP A 60 2.06 -14.62 -6.50
CA ASP A 60 2.36 -13.88 -5.28
C ASP A 60 3.59 -12.99 -5.47
N SER A 61 3.55 -11.78 -4.93
CA SER A 61 4.73 -10.93 -4.85
C SER A 61 5.71 -11.51 -3.81
N TYR A 62 7.00 -11.37 -4.09
CA TYR A 62 8.06 -11.73 -3.14
C TYR A 62 8.65 -10.52 -2.44
N ASP A 63 8.45 -9.33 -2.99
CA ASP A 63 8.97 -8.08 -2.47
C ASP A 63 8.05 -6.91 -2.87
N THR A 64 7.87 -5.98 -1.96
CA THR A 64 7.14 -4.72 -2.20
C THR A 64 8.04 -3.55 -1.81
N ARG A 65 8.13 -2.55 -2.68
CA ARG A 65 8.66 -1.23 -2.36
C ARG A 65 7.53 -0.22 -2.34
N ILE A 66 7.42 0.50 -1.25
CA ILE A 66 6.37 1.50 -1.07
C ILE A 66 6.96 2.81 -0.56
N THR A 67 6.53 3.92 -1.14
CA THR A 67 7.01 5.25 -0.77
C THR A 67 5.85 6.11 -0.32
N PHE A 68 6.06 6.83 0.77
CA PHE A 68 5.14 7.82 1.31
C PHE A 68 5.76 9.22 1.20
N VAL A 69 5.12 10.09 0.42
CA VAL A 69 5.55 11.48 0.25
C VAL A 69 4.47 12.39 0.83
N PRO A 70 4.72 13.09 1.94
CA PRO A 70 3.74 14.01 2.53
C PRO A 70 3.50 15.20 1.59
N ALA A 71 2.30 15.77 1.63
CA ALA A 71 1.91 16.91 0.78
C ALA A 71 2.73 18.18 1.10
N TYR A 72 3.14 18.33 2.36
CA TYR A 72 4.06 19.35 2.88
C TYR A 72 4.66 18.85 4.20
N GLU A 73 5.64 19.59 4.73
CA GLU A 73 6.27 19.24 6.01
C GLU A 73 5.22 19.13 7.13
N GLN A 74 5.24 17.99 7.84
CA GLN A 74 4.26 17.61 8.89
C GLN A 74 2.81 17.41 8.41
N ALA A 75 2.55 17.35 7.10
CA ALA A 75 1.23 16.95 6.63
C ALA A 75 0.91 15.52 7.06
N HIS A 76 -0.29 15.30 7.56
CA HIS A 76 -0.79 13.96 7.92
C HIS A 76 -1.42 13.23 6.72
N TYR A 77 -1.17 13.72 5.50
CA TYR A 77 -1.59 13.11 4.24
C TYR A 77 -0.59 13.39 3.13
N GLY A 78 -0.68 12.62 2.06
CA GLY A 78 0.20 12.80 0.91
C GLY A 78 -0.09 11.82 -0.21
N ARG A 79 0.91 11.63 -1.07
CA ARG A 79 0.89 10.67 -2.16
C ARG A 79 1.92 9.58 -1.93
N GLY A 80 1.68 8.44 -2.54
CA GLY A 80 2.59 7.33 -2.47
C GLY A 80 2.64 6.54 -3.76
N THR A 81 3.64 5.70 -3.85
CA THR A 81 3.82 4.75 -4.93
C THR A 81 4.17 3.40 -4.34
N GLN A 82 3.73 2.35 -4.99
CA GLN A 82 4.01 0.97 -4.62
C GLN A 82 4.44 0.19 -5.85
N VAL A 83 5.47 -0.63 -5.68
CA VAL A 83 5.93 -1.58 -6.70
C VAL A 83 6.01 -2.94 -6.05
N ASP A 84 5.25 -3.88 -6.58
CA ASP A 84 5.29 -5.29 -6.18
C ASP A 84 6.04 -6.09 -7.22
N TYR A 85 7.03 -6.87 -6.79
CA TYR A 85 7.89 -7.68 -7.63
C TYR A 85 7.46 -9.13 -7.57
N TYR A 86 7.49 -9.80 -8.72
CA TYR A 86 7.05 -11.19 -8.89
C TYR A 86 8.18 -12.03 -9.51
N ASP A 87 8.48 -13.19 -8.93
CA ASP A 87 9.45 -14.14 -9.48
C ASP A 87 8.92 -14.86 -10.70
N TYR A 88 7.59 -15.07 -10.72
CA TYR A 88 6.89 -15.85 -11.73
C TYR A 88 5.79 -15.04 -12.37
N GLY A 89 5.32 -15.54 -13.53
CA GLY A 89 4.22 -14.93 -14.24
C GLY A 89 4.65 -13.98 -15.37
N PRO A 90 3.70 -13.42 -16.10
CA PRO A 90 3.95 -12.59 -17.27
C PRO A 90 4.50 -11.20 -16.91
N TYR A 91 4.38 -10.79 -15.63
CA TYR A 91 4.84 -9.49 -15.19
C TYR A 91 6.01 -9.63 -14.21
N GLU A 92 7.05 -8.84 -14.42
CA GLU A 92 8.19 -8.73 -13.52
C GLU A 92 7.82 -7.90 -12.29
N TYR A 93 7.06 -6.83 -12.51
CA TYR A 93 6.52 -6.01 -11.45
C TYR A 93 5.18 -5.37 -11.83
N GLN A 94 4.41 -4.96 -10.82
CA GLN A 94 3.25 -4.09 -10.95
C GLN A 94 3.48 -2.81 -10.16
N TYR A 95 3.07 -1.69 -10.75
CA TYR A 95 3.27 -0.35 -10.20
C TYR A 95 1.92 0.30 -9.91
N TYR A 96 1.79 0.90 -8.73
CA TYR A 96 0.58 1.57 -8.28
C TYR A 96 0.91 2.96 -7.74
N ARG A 97 -0.06 3.86 -7.84
CA ARG A 97 -0.09 5.14 -7.15
C ARG A 97 -1.27 5.17 -6.21
N PHE A 98 -1.08 5.81 -5.07
CA PHE A 98 -2.13 5.97 -4.07
C PHE A 98 -2.01 7.31 -3.36
N ASN A 99 -3.13 7.75 -2.77
CA ASN A 99 -3.17 8.79 -1.76
C ASN A 99 -3.18 8.13 -0.39
N TRP A 100 -2.54 8.75 0.58
CA TRP A 100 -2.52 8.24 1.94
C TRP A 100 -2.85 9.34 2.94
N SER A 101 -3.39 8.96 4.09
CA SER A 101 -3.56 9.85 5.24
C SER A 101 -3.37 9.08 6.55
N VAL A 102 -2.98 9.82 7.58
CA VAL A 102 -3.04 9.35 8.97
C VAL A 102 -4.10 10.20 9.65
N ASP A 103 -5.14 9.57 10.17
CA ASP A 103 -6.27 10.25 10.80
C ASP A 103 -6.75 9.41 11.99
N GLY A 104 -6.78 10.02 13.19
CA GLY A 104 -7.10 9.33 14.44
C GLY A 104 -6.20 8.13 14.72
N GLY A 105 -4.94 8.18 14.28
CA GLY A 105 -3.98 7.11 14.43
C GLY A 105 -4.14 5.95 13.43
N VAL A 106 -5.06 6.03 12.48
CA VAL A 106 -5.27 5.03 11.42
C VAL A 106 -4.59 5.50 10.15
N ILE A 107 -3.87 4.59 9.47
CA ILE A 107 -3.30 4.84 8.14
C ILE A 107 -4.31 4.38 7.09
N TYR A 108 -4.67 5.28 6.17
CA TYR A 108 -5.54 5.01 5.02
C TYR A 108 -4.73 5.02 3.74
N LEU A 109 -4.95 4.04 2.87
CA LEU A 109 -4.37 3.96 1.53
C LEU A 109 -5.53 3.89 0.52
N THR A 110 -5.57 4.85 -0.41
CA THR A 110 -6.58 4.92 -1.48
C THR A 110 -5.87 4.93 -2.82
N TYR A 111 -6.02 3.87 -3.59
CA TYR A 111 -5.32 3.67 -4.86
C TYR A 111 -6.01 4.42 -6.00
N ASP A 112 -5.22 5.00 -6.91
CA ASP A 112 -5.74 5.90 -7.95
C ASP A 112 -6.68 5.19 -8.95
N TYR A 113 -6.46 3.89 -9.22
CA TYR A 113 -7.21 3.14 -10.24
C TYR A 113 -7.70 1.78 -9.78
N ASP A 114 -7.04 1.18 -8.81
CA ASP A 114 -7.35 -0.18 -8.31
C ASP A 114 -7.99 -0.06 -6.92
N HIS A 115 -9.22 0.44 -6.85
CA HIS A 115 -9.94 0.66 -5.59
C HIS A 115 -10.20 -0.62 -4.79
N ASP A 116 -10.11 -1.80 -5.42
CA ASP A 116 -10.14 -3.08 -4.70
C ASP A 116 -8.94 -3.26 -3.76
N LEU A 117 -7.87 -2.47 -3.96
CA LEU A 117 -6.70 -2.42 -3.10
C LEU A 117 -6.80 -1.39 -1.98
N ASP A 118 -7.84 -0.54 -1.98
CA ASP A 118 -8.05 0.45 -0.92
C ASP A 118 -8.09 -0.24 0.43
N THR A 119 -7.40 0.32 1.41
CA THR A 119 -7.28 -0.31 2.71
C THR A 119 -7.01 0.70 3.82
N ARG A 120 -7.19 0.24 5.03
CA ARG A 120 -6.76 0.94 6.24
C ARG A 120 -5.96 0.00 7.13
N ILE A 121 -5.14 0.59 7.97
CA ILE A 121 -4.28 -0.09 8.92
C ILE A 121 -4.48 0.58 10.26
N SER A 122 -5.24 -0.05 11.15
CA SER A 122 -5.53 0.46 12.50
C SER A 122 -4.63 -0.17 13.56
N ASP A 123 -4.22 -1.43 13.35
CA ASP A 123 -3.30 -2.16 14.23
C ASP A 123 -1.91 -2.21 13.59
N TYR A 124 -1.05 -1.26 13.99
CA TYR A 124 0.32 -1.20 13.53
C TYR A 124 1.29 -0.72 14.61
N HIS A 125 2.54 -1.10 14.44
CA HIS A 125 3.67 -0.57 15.18
C HIS A 125 4.69 0.04 14.23
N MET A 126 5.09 1.27 14.47
CA MET A 126 5.99 2.02 13.61
C MET A 126 7.15 2.61 14.39
N THR A 127 8.35 2.41 13.89
CA THR A 127 9.60 3.02 14.36
C THR A 127 10.28 3.72 13.18
N ASN A 128 11.44 4.34 13.41
CA ASN A 128 12.23 4.91 12.32
C ASN A 128 12.74 3.85 11.32
N ASP A 129 12.82 2.57 11.71
CA ASP A 129 13.41 1.50 10.91
C ASP A 129 12.38 0.49 10.38
N TYR A 130 11.28 0.29 11.11
CA TYR A 130 10.30 -0.75 10.83
C TYR A 130 8.86 -0.24 10.94
N LEU A 131 8.04 -0.71 10.02
CA LEU A 131 6.58 -0.61 10.05
C LEU A 131 6.01 -2.02 9.97
N THR A 132 5.31 -2.45 11.00
CA THR A 132 4.59 -3.73 11.05
C THR A 132 3.13 -3.48 11.33
N GLY A 133 2.25 -4.32 10.84
CA GLY A 133 0.82 -4.16 11.07
C GLY A 133 -0.01 -5.25 10.42
N VAL A 134 -1.31 -5.06 10.49
CA VAL A 134 -2.31 -5.93 9.88
C VAL A 134 -3.25 -5.05 9.06
N PHE A 135 -3.52 -5.46 7.83
CA PHE A 135 -4.53 -4.80 6.99
C PHE A 135 -5.94 -5.15 7.49
N ASP A 136 -6.75 -4.13 7.81
CA ASP A 136 -8.05 -4.32 8.46
C ASP A 136 -9.02 -5.18 7.64
N TYR A 137 -8.97 -5.11 6.31
CA TYR A 137 -9.92 -5.82 5.45
C TYR A 137 -9.50 -7.24 5.08
N SER A 138 -8.19 -7.48 4.90
CA SER A 138 -7.70 -8.81 4.52
C SER A 138 -7.21 -9.63 5.71
N GLY A 139 -6.91 -9.00 6.85
CA GLY A 139 -6.26 -9.65 7.97
C GLY A 139 -4.78 -10.01 7.71
N THR A 140 -4.23 -9.61 6.56
CA THR A 140 -2.85 -9.89 6.19
C THR A 140 -1.90 -9.10 7.08
N SER A 141 -1.00 -9.80 7.75
CA SER A 141 0.09 -9.17 8.48
C SER A 141 1.23 -8.80 7.54
N PHE A 142 1.90 -7.69 7.80
CA PHE A 142 3.05 -7.24 7.03
C PHE A 142 4.18 -6.74 7.92
N ARG A 143 5.37 -6.74 7.36
CA ARG A 143 6.55 -6.12 7.97
C ARG A 143 7.40 -5.45 6.89
N LEU A 144 7.57 -4.14 7.03
CA LEU A 144 8.41 -3.34 6.15
C LEU A 144 9.60 -2.79 6.93
N ARG A 145 10.73 -2.67 6.24
CA ARG A 145 11.92 -1.98 6.73
C ARG A 145 12.09 -0.67 5.96
N LYS A 146 12.40 0.40 6.66
CA LYS A 146 12.73 1.69 6.05
C LYS A 146 14.07 1.59 5.32
N ILE A 147 14.11 2.08 4.09
CA ILE A 147 15.29 2.02 3.22
C ILE A 147 15.95 3.39 3.15
N VAL A 148 15.15 4.41 2.80
CA VAL A 148 15.62 5.79 2.69
C VAL A 148 14.47 6.75 3.01
N ASP A 149 14.82 7.99 3.32
CA ASP A 149 13.83 9.06 3.52
C ASP A 149 13.33 9.67 2.19
N TYR A 150 14.00 9.37 1.08
CA TYR A 150 13.62 9.78 -0.26
C TYR A 150 13.96 8.68 -1.28
N TYR A 151 13.12 8.53 -2.31
CA TYR A 151 13.34 7.61 -3.42
C TYR A 151 13.02 8.25 -4.76
N ASP A 152 13.87 8.00 -5.79
CA ASP A 152 13.65 8.46 -7.15
C ASP A 152 12.78 7.46 -7.93
N TRP A 153 11.53 7.81 -8.16
CA TRP A 153 10.57 7.01 -8.92
C TRP A 153 10.59 7.30 -10.43
N THR A 154 11.50 8.16 -10.91
CA THR A 154 11.62 8.50 -12.34
C THR A 154 11.67 7.29 -13.26
N PRO A 155 12.38 6.19 -12.92
CA PRO A 155 12.41 4.99 -13.76
C PRO A 155 11.04 4.34 -13.97
N TYR A 156 10.09 4.55 -13.06
CA TYR A 156 8.75 3.93 -13.09
C TYR A 156 7.66 4.85 -13.64
N VAL A 157 7.93 6.14 -13.81
CA VAL A 157 6.92 7.14 -14.25
C VAL A 157 6.35 6.82 -15.63
N ASN A 158 7.15 6.25 -16.51
CA ASN A 158 6.74 5.90 -17.88
C ASN A 158 6.20 4.48 -18.02
N THR A 159 6.28 3.65 -16.96
CA THR A 159 5.83 2.26 -16.95
C THR A 159 4.55 2.15 -16.16
N TYR A 160 3.46 2.64 -16.76
CA TYR A 160 2.17 2.68 -16.08
C TYR A 160 1.59 1.28 -15.93
N GLY A 161 1.39 0.85 -14.68
CA GLY A 161 0.69 -0.37 -14.32
C GLY A 161 1.58 -1.61 -14.14
N TYR A 162 2.43 -1.97 -15.09
CA TYR A 162 3.25 -3.18 -15.01
C TYR A 162 4.40 -3.17 -16.02
N SER A 163 5.43 -4.00 -15.77
CA SER A 163 6.42 -4.40 -16.77
C SER A 163 6.23 -5.85 -17.16
N SER A 164 6.01 -6.10 -18.45
CA SER A 164 5.92 -7.47 -18.97
C SER A 164 7.31 -8.11 -19.09
N ARG A 165 7.40 -9.39 -18.79
CA ARG A 165 8.62 -10.18 -19.06
C ARG A 165 8.71 -10.52 -20.53
N ASN A 166 9.85 -10.23 -21.12
CA ASN A 166 10.18 -10.75 -22.44
C ASN A 166 10.47 -12.26 -22.31
N ASN A 167 9.84 -13.08 -23.15
CA ASN A 167 10.02 -14.55 -23.21
C ASN A 167 9.65 -15.28 -21.88
N TRP A 168 8.54 -14.87 -21.24
CA TRP A 168 8.06 -15.59 -20.08
C TRP A 168 7.50 -16.96 -20.47
N SER A 169 7.99 -18.02 -19.80
CA SER A 169 7.44 -19.38 -19.85
C SER A 169 7.07 -19.85 -18.46
N TYR A 170 5.86 -20.38 -18.30
CA TYR A 170 5.45 -21.00 -17.05
C TYR A 170 5.92 -22.46 -17.01
N THR A 171 6.83 -22.78 -16.10
CA THR A 171 7.18 -24.16 -15.79
C THR A 171 6.34 -24.64 -14.62
N ARG A 172 5.43 -25.57 -14.89
CA ARG A 172 4.73 -26.32 -13.84
C ARG A 172 5.72 -27.30 -13.23
N SER A 173 6.13 -27.10 -11.98
CA SER A 173 7.09 -27.94 -11.25
C SER A 173 8.39 -28.22 -12.04
N ALA A 174 9.53 -28.09 -11.43
CA ALA A 174 10.83 -28.24 -12.09
C ALA A 174 10.85 -29.43 -13.09
N GLY A 175 10.73 -29.14 -14.39
CA GLY A 175 10.96 -30.14 -15.44
C GLY A 175 9.98 -30.22 -16.61
N GLU A 176 8.83 -29.54 -16.60
CA GLU A 176 7.94 -29.54 -17.79
C GLU A 176 8.03 -28.22 -18.56
N GLU A 177 8.63 -28.23 -19.74
CA GLU A 177 8.52 -27.15 -20.71
C GLU A 177 7.08 -27.12 -21.30
N LEU A 178 6.47 -25.95 -21.29
CA LEU A 178 5.17 -25.74 -21.95
C LEU A 178 5.31 -25.82 -23.48
N SER A 179 4.31 -26.41 -24.13
CA SER A 179 4.22 -26.38 -25.59
C SER A 179 4.10 -24.93 -26.09
N ASP A 180 4.52 -24.67 -27.35
CA ASP A 180 4.49 -23.36 -27.99
C ASP A 180 3.10 -22.71 -27.96
N SER A 181 2.03 -23.51 -28.10
CA SER A 181 0.63 -23.07 -28.02
C SER A 181 0.23 -22.58 -26.62
N THR A 182 0.82 -23.15 -25.57
CA THR A 182 0.59 -22.75 -24.19
C THR A 182 1.30 -21.44 -23.87
N SER A 183 2.53 -21.28 -24.34
CA SER A 183 3.30 -20.05 -24.20
C SER A 183 2.58 -18.87 -24.85
N LYS A 184 2.09 -19.03 -26.09
CA LYS A 184 1.32 -18.02 -26.81
C LYS A 184 -0.01 -17.67 -26.11
N ALA A 185 -0.75 -18.66 -25.60
CA ALA A 185 -2.00 -18.42 -24.89
C ALA A 185 -1.78 -17.62 -23.59
N MET A 186 -0.62 -17.78 -22.96
CA MET A 186 -0.26 -17.00 -21.78
C MET A 186 0.11 -15.55 -22.12
N GLU A 187 0.72 -15.29 -23.29
CA GLU A 187 1.01 -13.93 -23.74
C GLU A 187 -0.26 -13.11 -24.04
N GLU A 188 -1.34 -13.77 -24.44
CA GLU A 188 -2.64 -13.13 -24.79
C GLU A 188 -3.58 -12.95 -23.59
N GLY A 189 -3.18 -13.31 -22.38
CA GLY A 189 -4.01 -13.26 -21.19
C GLY A 189 -4.10 -11.87 -20.53
N VAL A 190 -4.92 -11.79 -19.50
CA VAL A 190 -5.21 -10.55 -18.77
C VAL A 190 -5.20 -10.76 -17.25
N VAL A 191 -4.86 -9.72 -16.50
CA VAL A 191 -5.07 -9.70 -15.06
C VAL A 191 -6.56 -9.53 -14.78
N VAL A 192 -7.14 -10.47 -14.04
CA VAL A 192 -8.57 -10.49 -13.71
C VAL A 192 -8.87 -10.01 -12.30
N SER A 193 -7.91 -10.12 -11.39
CA SER A 193 -8.02 -9.57 -10.05
C SER A 193 -6.66 -9.33 -9.40
N ARG A 194 -6.64 -8.49 -8.38
CA ARG A 194 -5.50 -8.22 -7.51
C ARG A 194 -5.98 -8.17 -6.07
N GLY A 195 -5.08 -8.44 -5.13
CA GLY A 195 -5.43 -8.39 -3.72
C GLY A 195 -4.25 -8.62 -2.80
N ARG A 196 -4.58 -8.79 -1.53
CA ARG A 196 -3.64 -9.19 -0.47
C ARG A 196 -4.03 -10.57 0.03
N ARG A 197 -3.03 -11.42 0.28
CA ARG A 197 -3.26 -12.73 0.90
C ARG A 197 -3.93 -12.52 2.25
N GLY A 198 -5.01 -13.25 2.51
CA GLY A 198 -5.73 -13.26 3.78
C GLY A 198 -5.25 -14.36 4.70
#